data_7f6b6842ec720c00207c0ed409c54980
#
_entry.id   7f6b6842ec720c00207c0ed409c54980
#
_cell.length_a   1.000
_cell.length_b   1.000
_cell.length_c   1.000
_cell.angle_alpha   90.00
_cell.angle_beta   90.00
_cell.angle_gamma   90.00
#
_symmetry.space_group_name_H-M   'P 1'
#
loop_
_entity.id
_entity.type
_entity.pdbx_description
1 polymer ?
#
loop_
_entity_poly.entity_id
_entity_poly.type
_entity_poly.pdbx_seq_one_letter_code
_entity_poly.pdbx_strand_id
1 'polypeptide(L)'
;MERWLAYIYRGLPEYYTYDGPDAIADELIPSVGWEAQGFKAIQYQKGNWTADNPGVITYWNTYPKYIRSAYLFIKHAHPLEAVPAEEVDFMKAECRFFIAYYNSMMAIAYGSVPIIREASESTSADDLMLKQEPFYNVIDWADQEMLEASKQLPATQTEDKKYGRVTSVGCLAMRARILLFAASDLVNGNPALANIKNIDGTPIFNSAHDPERWKRAVDACKLVIDEAEAAGYHLHYEYLDNGDIDPFLSYQNAVMKRWNEANRELLFVRTMDSGGWYDKNCIPRGLGINGVGAIGITQSLVDAFFMRNGQRPIIGYNSDGSPKVNPDANYSETGFSTQKETYSTKWQYGSSEGDRNKDENVVVDANTYKMYCDREPRFYISVLHNEQWHIGGKRNTDFYMDGKDLSLIHISEP
;
A
#
# COMPACT_ATOMS: atom_id res chain seq x y z
N MET A 1 9.11 24.92 13.19
CA MET A 1 9.64 24.06 12.13
C MET A 1 8.89 22.74 12.01
N GLU A 2 8.72 21.94 13.06
CA GLU A 2 8.03 20.63 13.00
C GLU A 2 6.63 20.68 12.37
N ARG A 3 5.78 21.64 12.75
CA ARG A 3 4.45 21.80 12.12
C ARG A 3 4.51 22.11 10.63
N TRP A 4 5.53 22.82 10.21
CA TRP A 4 5.73 23.12 8.78
C TRP A 4 6.19 21.87 8.04
N LEU A 5 7.14 21.13 8.61
CA LEU A 5 7.56 19.84 8.06
C LEU A 5 6.39 18.84 7.98
N ALA A 6 5.60 18.71 9.06
CA ALA A 6 4.41 17.87 9.08
C ALA A 6 3.38 18.22 7.98
N TYR A 7 3.23 19.52 7.65
CA TYR A 7 2.41 19.94 6.51
C TYR A 7 2.92 19.38 5.18
N ILE A 8 4.25 19.32 4.99
CA ILE A 8 4.86 18.76 3.78
C ILE A 8 4.60 17.24 3.71
N TYR A 9 4.74 16.53 4.84
CA TYR A 9 4.42 15.10 4.95
C TYR A 9 2.96 14.76 4.63
N ARG A 10 2.04 15.69 4.84
CA ARG A 10 0.61 15.48 4.56
C ARG A 10 0.33 15.16 3.08
N GLY A 11 1.23 15.48 2.17
CA GLY A 11 1.12 15.13 0.76
C GLY A 11 1.39 13.65 0.45
N LEU A 12 1.89 12.85 1.40
CA LEU A 12 2.02 11.41 1.19
C LEU A 12 0.66 10.77 0.89
N PRO A 13 0.57 9.86 -0.10
CA PRO A 13 -0.66 9.19 -0.42
C PRO A 13 -1.26 8.48 0.79
N GLU A 14 -2.56 8.55 0.92
CA GLU A 14 -3.33 7.87 1.95
C GLU A 14 -4.13 6.73 1.32
N TYR A 15 -3.68 5.51 1.56
CA TYR A 15 -4.29 4.32 0.97
C TYR A 15 -5.47 3.77 1.78
N TYR A 16 -5.61 4.15 3.05
CA TYR A 16 -6.70 3.73 3.95
C TYR A 16 -7.88 4.70 3.99
N THR A 17 -8.09 5.43 2.91
CA THR A 17 -9.24 6.33 2.80
C THR A 17 -10.46 5.64 2.25
N TYR A 18 -11.59 6.29 2.41
CA TYR A 18 -12.89 5.94 1.83
C TYR A 18 -12.82 5.61 0.32
N ASP A 19 -11.88 6.18 -0.39
CA ASP A 19 -11.71 6.04 -1.84
C ASP A 19 -10.77 4.89 -2.25
N GLY A 20 -10.28 4.10 -1.31
CA GLY A 20 -9.40 2.94 -1.38
C GLY A 20 -8.78 2.59 -2.73
N PRO A 21 -7.51 2.93 -2.99
CA PRO A 21 -6.87 2.59 -4.27
C PRO A 21 -6.78 1.09 -4.51
N ASP A 22 -6.83 0.27 -3.46
CA ASP A 22 -6.81 -1.20 -3.57
C ASP A 22 -8.06 -1.75 -4.28
N ALA A 23 -9.18 -0.99 -4.27
CA ALA A 23 -10.37 -1.33 -5.02
C ALA A 23 -10.32 -0.87 -6.50
N ILE A 24 -9.21 -0.28 -6.96
CA ILE A 24 -8.97 0.06 -8.38
C ILE A 24 -8.49 -1.17 -9.14
N ALA A 25 -7.77 -2.07 -8.49
CA ALA A 25 -7.35 -3.35 -9.03
C ALA A 25 -8.42 -4.45 -8.82
N ASP A 26 -8.09 -5.68 -9.12
CA ASP A 26 -9.01 -6.81 -9.04
C ASP A 26 -9.00 -7.54 -7.68
N GLU A 27 -8.33 -6.98 -6.68
CA GLU A 27 -8.28 -7.57 -5.33
C GLU A 27 -9.53 -7.27 -4.51
N LEU A 28 -10.06 -6.04 -4.60
CA LEU A 28 -11.18 -5.60 -3.80
C LEU A 28 -12.35 -5.14 -4.67
N ILE A 29 -13.57 -5.32 -4.16
CA ILE A 29 -14.79 -4.84 -4.79
C ILE A 29 -15.70 -4.19 -3.75
N PRO A 30 -16.16 -2.95 -3.98
CA PRO A 30 -17.22 -2.36 -3.17
C PRO A 30 -18.53 -3.10 -3.39
N SER A 31 -19.29 -3.32 -2.33
CA SER A 31 -20.63 -3.92 -2.45
C SER A 31 -21.57 -3.00 -3.23
N VAL A 32 -22.52 -3.60 -3.98
CA VAL A 32 -23.39 -2.90 -4.93
C VAL A 32 -24.12 -1.70 -4.30
N GLY A 33 -24.58 -1.81 -3.07
CA GLY A 33 -25.26 -0.71 -2.37
C GLY A 33 -24.38 0.52 -2.09
N TRP A 34 -23.07 0.38 -2.12
CA TRP A 34 -22.12 1.48 -1.84
C TRP A 34 -21.77 2.30 -3.08
N GLU A 35 -22.11 1.84 -4.27
CA GLU A 35 -21.97 2.64 -5.48
C GLU A 35 -22.75 3.96 -5.37
N ALA A 36 -23.98 3.90 -4.85
CA ALA A 36 -24.82 5.07 -4.64
C ALA A 36 -24.28 6.05 -3.58
N GLN A 37 -23.33 5.59 -2.74
CA GLN A 37 -22.66 6.42 -1.73
C GLN A 37 -21.43 7.16 -2.29
N GLY A 38 -21.18 7.07 -3.60
CA GLY A 38 -20.12 7.82 -4.26
C GLY A 38 -18.70 7.27 -4.02
N PHE A 39 -18.57 5.97 -3.83
CA PHE A 39 -17.28 5.30 -3.73
C PHE A 39 -16.49 5.51 -5.04
N LYS A 40 -15.43 6.31 -4.99
CA LYS A 40 -14.70 6.70 -6.21
C LYS A 40 -13.97 5.56 -6.88
N ALA A 41 -13.54 4.54 -6.12
CA ALA A 41 -12.93 3.35 -6.68
C ALA A 41 -13.83 2.66 -7.72
N ILE A 42 -15.15 2.62 -7.51
CA ILE A 42 -16.09 2.06 -8.48
C ILE A 42 -16.04 2.82 -9.82
N GLN A 43 -15.83 4.14 -9.78
CA GLN A 43 -15.75 4.94 -11.01
C GLN A 43 -14.52 4.53 -11.84
N TYR A 44 -13.40 4.20 -11.19
CA TYR A 44 -12.22 3.67 -11.88
C TYR A 44 -12.50 2.29 -12.49
N GLN A 45 -13.08 1.37 -11.74
CA GLN A 45 -13.44 0.03 -12.22
C GLN A 45 -14.40 0.07 -13.42
N LYS A 46 -15.30 1.05 -13.46
CA LYS A 46 -16.24 1.29 -14.57
C LYS A 46 -15.66 2.11 -15.72
N GLY A 47 -14.45 2.63 -15.60
CA GLY A 47 -13.85 3.53 -16.58
C GLY A 47 -14.52 4.93 -16.62
N ASN A 48 -15.25 5.32 -15.60
CA ASN A 48 -16.01 6.59 -15.52
C ASN A 48 -15.16 7.74 -14.96
N TRP A 49 -13.89 7.81 -15.29
CA TRP A 49 -13.00 8.89 -14.87
C TRP A 49 -12.42 9.61 -16.08
N THR A 50 -12.19 10.90 -15.96
CA THR A 50 -11.71 11.78 -17.04
C THR A 50 -10.69 12.78 -16.50
N ALA A 51 -10.05 13.54 -17.38
CA ALA A 51 -9.14 14.62 -16.99
C ALA A 51 -9.83 15.67 -16.12
N ASP A 52 -11.12 15.95 -16.36
CA ASP A 52 -11.92 16.91 -15.58
C ASP A 52 -12.49 16.31 -14.28
N ASN A 53 -12.58 14.98 -14.21
CA ASN A 53 -12.99 14.24 -13.03
C ASN A 53 -12.01 13.10 -12.73
N PRO A 54 -10.82 13.41 -12.21
CA PRO A 54 -9.72 12.45 -12.03
C PRO A 54 -9.92 11.52 -10.83
N GLY A 55 -11.07 11.54 -10.17
CA GLY A 55 -11.33 10.69 -9.01
C GLY A 55 -10.44 11.03 -7.82
N VAL A 56 -9.66 10.07 -7.33
CA VAL A 56 -8.76 10.22 -6.16
C VAL A 56 -7.40 10.80 -6.51
N ILE A 57 -6.98 10.74 -7.78
CA ILE A 57 -5.65 11.23 -8.22
C ILE A 57 -5.72 12.74 -8.45
N THR A 58 -5.48 13.51 -7.39
CA THR A 58 -5.53 14.98 -7.40
C THR A 58 -4.16 15.64 -7.22
N TYR A 59 -3.09 14.96 -7.62
CA TYR A 59 -1.70 15.40 -7.39
C TYR A 59 -1.41 16.75 -8.04
N TRP A 60 -1.99 17.02 -9.21
CA TRP A 60 -1.83 18.32 -9.89
C TRP A 60 -2.27 19.50 -9.03
N ASN A 61 -3.33 19.34 -8.26
CA ASN A 61 -3.88 20.41 -7.41
C ASN A 61 -3.17 20.53 -6.05
N THR A 62 -2.48 19.48 -5.61
CA THR A 62 -1.96 19.38 -4.24
C THR A 62 -0.44 19.45 -4.17
N TYR A 63 0.27 18.67 -4.98
CA TYR A 63 1.73 18.53 -4.88
C TYR A 63 2.51 19.81 -5.16
N PRO A 64 2.15 20.68 -6.10
CA PRO A 64 2.85 21.95 -6.28
C PRO A 64 2.88 22.81 -5.00
N LYS A 65 1.83 22.73 -4.17
CA LYS A 65 1.76 23.44 -2.88
C LYS A 65 2.76 22.89 -1.87
N TYR A 66 2.89 21.57 -1.79
CA TYR A 66 3.84 20.89 -0.90
C TYR A 66 5.28 21.09 -1.37
N ILE A 67 5.54 20.99 -2.67
CA ILE A 67 6.85 21.28 -3.28
C ILE A 67 7.27 22.71 -2.97
N ARG A 68 6.40 23.70 -3.21
CA ARG A 68 6.66 25.10 -2.87
C ARG A 68 6.95 25.27 -1.38
N SER A 69 6.16 24.64 -0.53
CA SER A 69 6.34 24.68 0.92
C SER A 69 7.69 24.10 1.34
N ALA A 70 8.14 23.01 0.71
CA ALA A 70 9.43 22.39 0.97
C ALA A 70 10.60 23.28 0.56
N TYR A 71 10.54 23.94 -0.60
CA TYR A 71 11.56 24.93 -1.01
C TYR A 71 11.63 26.12 -0.06
N LEU A 72 10.48 26.66 0.35
CA LEU A 72 10.43 27.75 1.33
C LEU A 72 11.00 27.30 2.69
N PHE A 73 10.74 26.05 3.10
CA PHE A 73 11.35 25.51 4.30
C PHE A 73 12.88 25.46 4.19
N ILE A 74 13.42 24.93 3.10
CA ILE A 74 14.87 24.87 2.86
C ILE A 74 15.48 26.28 2.91
N LYS A 75 14.80 27.27 2.32
CA LYS A 75 15.28 28.67 2.26
C LYS A 75 15.27 29.35 3.63
N HIS A 76 14.24 29.11 4.46
CA HIS A 76 13.98 29.92 5.67
C HIS A 76 14.21 29.18 7.00
N ALA A 77 14.40 27.86 6.99
CA ALA A 77 14.68 27.13 8.23
C ALA A 77 16.12 27.37 8.69
N HIS A 78 16.27 27.81 9.93
CA HIS A 78 17.56 28.10 10.56
C HIS A 78 17.62 27.42 11.94
N PRO A 79 18.83 27.08 12.44
CA PRO A 79 19.00 26.59 13.80
C PRO A 79 18.39 27.54 14.84
N LEU A 80 17.80 26.95 15.88
CA LEU A 80 17.27 27.63 17.06
C LEU A 80 17.87 26.98 18.32
N GLU A 81 17.78 27.63 19.46
CA GLU A 81 18.23 27.06 20.73
C GLU A 81 17.63 25.65 20.98
N ALA A 82 16.35 25.46 20.66
CA ALA A 82 15.65 24.20 20.82
C ALA A 82 15.79 23.22 19.64
N VAL A 83 16.39 23.61 18.53
CA VAL A 83 16.54 22.80 17.30
C VAL A 83 17.95 23.02 16.73
N PRO A 84 18.89 22.11 17.01
CA PRO A 84 20.27 22.25 16.58
C PRO A 84 20.45 22.21 15.07
N ALA A 85 21.60 22.64 14.57
CA ALA A 85 21.90 22.74 13.14
C ALA A 85 21.72 21.38 12.43
N GLU A 86 22.20 20.30 13.00
CA GLU A 86 22.10 18.96 12.47
C GLU A 86 20.62 18.53 12.24
N GLU A 87 19.73 18.82 13.19
CA GLU A 87 18.30 18.52 13.04
C GLU A 87 17.66 19.34 11.92
N VAL A 88 18.06 20.61 11.76
CA VAL A 88 17.61 21.46 10.66
C VAL A 88 18.11 20.91 9.32
N ASP A 89 19.34 20.43 9.25
CA ASP A 89 19.91 19.84 8.05
C ASP A 89 19.18 18.55 7.67
N PHE A 90 18.84 17.68 8.64
CA PHE A 90 17.97 16.53 8.40
C PHE A 90 16.59 16.95 7.87
N MET A 91 15.94 17.94 8.47
CA MET A 91 14.64 18.44 8.00
C MET A 91 14.72 19.00 6.56
N LYS A 92 15.83 19.63 6.18
CA LYS A 92 16.06 20.10 4.81
C LYS A 92 16.28 18.94 3.84
N ALA A 93 16.99 17.89 4.25
CA ALA A 93 17.16 16.69 3.45
C ALA A 93 15.82 15.97 3.23
N GLU A 94 14.94 15.90 4.25
CA GLU A 94 13.58 15.40 4.11
C GLU A 94 12.77 16.23 3.10
N CYS A 95 12.88 17.57 3.16
CA CYS A 95 12.24 18.44 2.18
C CYS A 95 12.76 18.18 0.76
N ARG A 96 14.07 17.94 0.58
CA ARG A 96 14.67 17.57 -0.72
C ARG A 96 14.09 16.26 -1.25
N PHE A 97 13.98 15.25 -0.39
CA PHE A 97 13.30 14.00 -0.72
C PHE A 97 11.86 14.25 -1.20
N PHE A 98 11.06 15.03 -0.46
CA PHE A 98 9.67 15.29 -0.83
C PHE A 98 9.52 16.08 -2.14
N ILE A 99 10.41 17.02 -2.41
CA ILE A 99 10.43 17.73 -3.69
C ILE A 99 10.60 16.73 -4.85
N ALA A 100 11.57 15.83 -4.76
CA ALA A 100 11.83 14.83 -5.77
C ALA A 100 10.67 13.80 -5.87
N TYR A 101 10.20 13.32 -4.73
CA TYR A 101 9.10 12.35 -4.65
C TYR A 101 7.81 12.88 -5.26
N TYR A 102 7.38 14.09 -4.90
CA TYR A 102 6.13 14.66 -5.43
C TYR A 102 6.20 14.97 -6.93
N ASN A 103 7.34 15.43 -7.44
CA ASN A 103 7.53 15.61 -8.88
C ASN A 103 7.46 14.26 -9.61
N SER A 104 8.10 13.20 -9.09
CA SER A 104 8.05 11.87 -9.69
C SER A 104 6.66 11.25 -9.66
N MET A 105 5.90 11.41 -8.57
CA MET A 105 4.53 10.94 -8.47
C MET A 105 3.59 11.66 -9.45
N MET A 106 3.82 12.96 -9.69
CA MET A 106 3.11 13.67 -10.75
C MET A 106 3.45 13.09 -12.14
N ALA A 107 4.73 12.79 -12.41
CA ALA A 107 5.14 12.18 -13.66
C ALA A 107 4.53 10.77 -13.85
N ILE A 108 4.49 9.96 -12.80
CA ILE A 108 3.85 8.63 -12.82
C ILE A 108 2.36 8.74 -13.14
N ALA A 109 1.67 9.73 -12.57
CA ALA A 109 0.23 9.90 -12.75
C ALA A 109 -0.16 10.56 -14.10
N TYR A 110 0.66 11.49 -14.60
CA TYR A 110 0.29 12.36 -15.72
C TYR A 110 1.24 12.25 -16.93
N GLY A 111 2.35 11.54 -16.80
CA GLY A 111 3.36 11.40 -17.84
C GLY A 111 4.30 12.62 -17.90
N SER A 112 3.98 13.58 -18.77
CA SER A 112 4.78 14.81 -18.90
C SER A 112 4.29 15.86 -17.91
N VAL A 113 5.21 16.37 -17.07
CA VAL A 113 4.92 17.40 -16.08
C VAL A 113 6.08 18.41 -16.03
N PRO A 114 5.86 19.65 -15.60
CA PRO A 114 6.97 20.55 -15.31
C PRO A 114 7.72 20.06 -14.06
N ILE A 115 9.04 20.15 -14.07
CA ILE A 115 9.83 19.98 -12.86
C ILE A 115 9.82 21.29 -12.09
N ILE A 116 9.21 21.29 -10.92
CA ILE A 116 9.22 22.46 -10.03
C ILE A 116 10.54 22.43 -9.26
N ARG A 117 11.48 23.33 -9.64
CA ARG A 117 12.84 23.38 -9.10
C ARG A 117 13.07 24.45 -8.05
N GLU A 118 12.08 25.33 -7.82
CA GLU A 118 12.15 26.42 -6.84
C GLU A 118 10.77 26.87 -6.39
N ALA A 119 10.73 27.65 -5.31
CA ALA A 119 9.52 28.36 -4.91
C ALA A 119 9.47 29.70 -5.66
N SER A 120 8.68 29.80 -6.71
CA SER A 120 8.46 31.08 -7.38
C SER A 120 7.93 32.13 -6.40
N GLU A 121 8.49 33.30 -6.43
CA GLU A 121 8.02 34.51 -5.71
C GLU A 121 7.10 35.38 -6.60
N SER A 122 7.03 35.05 -7.88
CA SER A 122 6.19 35.79 -8.83
C SER A 122 4.71 35.48 -8.63
N THR A 123 3.87 36.48 -8.84
CA THR A 123 2.42 36.40 -8.95
C THR A 123 1.95 36.52 -10.40
N SER A 124 2.87 36.70 -11.34
CA SER A 124 2.56 36.76 -12.77
C SER A 124 2.20 35.36 -13.28
N ALA A 125 1.11 35.25 -14.03
CA ALA A 125 0.70 34.00 -14.67
C ALA A 125 1.78 33.48 -15.63
N ASP A 126 2.44 34.37 -16.37
CA ASP A 126 3.47 33.99 -17.35
C ASP A 126 4.70 33.37 -16.68
N ASP A 127 5.11 33.87 -15.52
CA ASP A 127 6.25 33.32 -14.77
C ASP A 127 5.91 31.98 -14.10
N LEU A 128 4.62 31.66 -13.95
CA LEU A 128 4.13 30.40 -13.39
C LEU A 128 3.85 29.34 -14.46
N MET A 129 3.91 29.70 -15.74
CA MET A 129 3.73 28.78 -16.88
C MET A 129 5.03 28.03 -17.15
N LEU A 130 5.28 27.00 -16.35
CA LEU A 130 6.45 26.14 -16.51
C LEU A 130 6.27 25.19 -17.71
N LYS A 131 7.37 24.99 -18.47
CA LYS A 131 7.39 24.02 -19.56
C LYS A 131 7.31 22.59 -19.02
N GLN A 132 6.48 21.77 -19.64
CA GLN A 132 6.45 20.33 -19.36
C GLN A 132 7.76 19.66 -19.83
N GLU A 133 8.27 18.80 -18.97
CA GLU A 133 9.43 17.95 -19.25
C GLU A 133 8.98 16.56 -19.68
N PRO A 134 9.68 15.86 -20.60
CA PRO A 134 9.44 14.46 -20.86
C PRO A 134 9.51 13.61 -19.60
N PHE A 135 8.75 12.51 -19.57
CA PHE A 135 8.64 11.62 -18.41
C PHE A 135 10.00 11.23 -17.82
N TYR A 136 10.92 10.76 -18.66
CA TYR A 136 12.22 10.30 -18.18
C TYR A 136 13.12 11.44 -17.68
N ASN A 137 12.97 12.66 -18.17
CA ASN A 137 13.69 13.79 -17.62
C ASN A 137 13.30 14.06 -16.16
N VAL A 138 11.99 13.92 -15.85
CA VAL A 138 11.48 14.07 -14.48
C VAL A 138 12.00 12.95 -13.59
N ILE A 139 11.92 11.70 -14.06
CA ILE A 139 12.37 10.52 -13.31
C ILE A 139 13.88 10.57 -13.06
N ASP A 140 14.69 10.88 -14.08
CA ASP A 140 16.15 10.92 -13.95
C ASP A 140 16.61 12.06 -13.04
N TRP A 141 15.93 13.21 -13.08
CA TRP A 141 16.17 14.29 -12.14
C TRP A 141 15.78 13.89 -10.70
N ALA A 142 14.60 13.28 -10.50
CA ALA A 142 14.15 12.85 -9.18
C ALA A 142 15.04 11.75 -8.59
N ASP A 143 15.54 10.83 -9.42
CA ASP A 143 16.52 9.81 -9.07
C ASP A 143 17.76 10.42 -8.41
N GLN A 144 18.35 11.43 -9.05
CA GLN A 144 19.53 12.12 -8.54
C GLN A 144 19.23 12.88 -7.24
N GLU A 145 18.12 13.61 -7.20
CA GLU A 145 17.74 14.38 -6.00
C GLU A 145 17.49 13.47 -4.78
N MET A 146 16.84 12.30 -4.98
CA MET A 146 16.63 11.33 -3.90
C MET A 146 17.94 10.70 -3.46
N LEU A 147 18.84 10.37 -4.39
CA LEU A 147 20.15 9.82 -4.06
C LEU A 147 20.97 10.83 -3.22
N GLU A 148 20.93 12.10 -3.56
CA GLU A 148 21.62 13.13 -2.79
C GLU A 148 20.96 13.39 -1.43
N ALA A 149 19.61 13.34 -1.36
CA ALA A 149 18.90 13.48 -0.11
C ALA A 149 19.23 12.32 0.85
N SER A 150 19.31 11.08 0.35
CA SER A 150 19.61 9.92 1.17
C SER A 150 20.95 10.00 1.90
N LYS A 151 21.97 10.65 1.31
CA LYS A 151 23.30 10.84 1.92
C LYS A 151 23.29 11.77 3.14
N GLN A 152 22.23 12.57 3.29
CA GLN A 152 22.09 13.57 4.34
C GLN A 152 21.06 13.15 5.41
N LEU A 153 20.39 12.02 5.21
CA LEU A 153 19.37 11.50 6.13
C LEU A 153 19.99 10.44 7.07
N PRO A 154 19.49 10.32 8.31
CA PRO A 154 19.91 9.23 9.18
C PRO A 154 19.42 7.88 8.63
N ALA A 155 20.19 6.81 8.82
CA ALA A 155 19.82 5.48 8.33
C ALA A 155 18.57 4.93 9.01
N THR A 156 18.36 5.25 10.29
CA THR A 156 17.22 4.80 11.11
C THR A 156 16.69 5.95 11.95
N GLN A 157 15.42 5.84 12.38
CA GLN A 157 14.82 6.70 13.40
C GLN A 157 14.42 5.87 14.61
N THR A 158 15.00 6.16 15.76
CA THR A 158 14.77 5.40 17.01
C THR A 158 13.87 6.11 18.02
N GLU A 159 13.59 7.40 17.83
CA GLU A 159 12.73 8.18 18.69
C GLU A 159 11.27 8.03 18.28
N ASP A 160 10.39 7.62 19.20
CA ASP A 160 8.96 7.41 18.93
C ASP A 160 8.27 8.63 18.31
N LYS A 161 8.59 9.84 18.77
CA LYS A 161 8.02 11.09 18.22
C LYS A 161 8.46 11.40 16.79
N LYS A 162 9.52 10.73 16.30
CA LYS A 162 10.02 10.84 14.92
C LYS A 162 9.63 9.65 14.06
N TYR A 163 8.84 8.72 14.60
CA TYR A 163 8.36 7.57 13.85
C TYR A 163 7.58 8.00 12.60
N GLY A 164 7.93 7.42 11.46
CA GLY A 164 7.37 7.82 10.15
C GLY A 164 8.13 8.95 9.45
N ARG A 165 9.13 9.58 10.05
CA ARG A 165 10.03 10.48 9.32
C ARG A 165 10.92 9.66 8.36
N VAL A 166 11.15 10.20 7.16
CA VAL A 166 11.95 9.52 6.15
C VAL A 166 13.40 9.37 6.61
N THR A 167 13.92 8.17 6.40
CA THR A 167 15.32 7.83 6.64
C THR A 167 16.07 7.68 5.32
N SER A 168 17.40 7.55 5.36
CA SER A 168 18.19 7.21 4.17
C SER A 168 17.65 5.95 3.49
N VAL A 169 17.41 4.88 4.26
CA VAL A 169 16.87 3.62 3.74
C VAL A 169 15.47 3.81 3.16
N GLY A 170 14.58 4.54 3.84
CA GLY A 170 13.25 4.86 3.34
C GLY A 170 13.27 5.68 2.04
N CYS A 171 14.18 6.66 1.96
CA CYS A 171 14.40 7.46 0.76
C CYS A 171 14.86 6.59 -0.43
N LEU A 172 15.85 5.72 -0.20
CA LEU A 172 16.36 4.79 -1.21
C LEU A 172 15.30 3.78 -1.65
N ALA A 173 14.45 3.30 -0.73
CA ALA A 173 13.35 2.40 -1.06
C ALA A 173 12.32 3.05 -1.99
N MET A 174 11.94 4.30 -1.71
CA MET A 174 11.03 5.04 -2.59
C MET A 174 11.66 5.36 -3.95
N ARG A 175 12.97 5.68 -3.98
CA ARG A 175 13.75 5.82 -5.20
C ARG A 175 13.72 4.54 -6.05
N ALA A 176 14.01 3.38 -5.46
CA ALA A 176 14.00 2.09 -6.15
C ALA A 176 12.62 1.77 -6.74
N ARG A 177 11.55 2.03 -5.99
CA ARG A 177 10.15 1.84 -6.46
C ARG A 177 9.83 2.68 -7.70
N ILE A 178 10.27 3.94 -7.73
CA ILE A 178 10.06 4.84 -8.86
C ILE A 178 10.83 4.36 -10.09
N LEU A 179 12.09 3.94 -9.91
CA LEU A 179 12.92 3.41 -11.00
C LEU A 179 12.38 2.09 -11.54
N LEU A 180 11.83 1.23 -10.69
CA LEU A 180 11.19 -0.03 -11.10
C LEU A 180 9.95 0.25 -11.97
N PHE A 181 9.10 1.22 -11.57
CA PHE A 181 7.98 1.65 -12.40
C PHE A 181 8.46 2.18 -13.75
N ALA A 182 9.48 3.04 -13.75
CA ALA A 182 10.02 3.63 -14.98
C ALA A 182 10.72 2.62 -15.91
N ALA A 183 11.14 1.47 -15.38
CA ALA A 183 11.70 0.37 -16.17
C ALA A 183 10.63 -0.55 -16.77
N SER A 184 9.41 -0.55 -16.20
CA SER A 184 8.34 -1.47 -16.60
C SER A 184 7.83 -1.21 -18.01
N ASP A 185 7.29 -2.24 -18.64
CA ASP A 185 6.70 -2.19 -19.99
C ASP A 185 5.50 -1.26 -20.09
N LEU A 186 4.97 -0.79 -18.97
CA LEU A 186 3.92 0.25 -18.93
C LEU A 186 4.38 1.55 -19.59
N VAL A 187 5.64 1.92 -19.42
CA VAL A 187 6.19 3.20 -19.90
C VAL A 187 7.45 3.02 -20.76
N ASN A 188 8.22 1.95 -20.57
CA ASN A 188 9.49 1.71 -21.25
C ASN A 188 9.29 1.00 -22.61
N GLY A 189 9.23 1.80 -23.66
CA GLY A 189 9.00 1.31 -25.01
C GLY A 189 7.56 0.88 -25.29
N ASN A 190 6.58 1.36 -24.52
CA ASN A 190 5.18 1.05 -24.74
C ASN A 190 4.68 1.67 -26.06
N PRO A 191 4.24 0.85 -27.04
CA PRO A 191 3.77 1.36 -28.34
C PRO A 191 2.56 2.29 -28.23
N ALA A 192 1.70 2.11 -27.23
CA ALA A 192 0.53 2.95 -27.01
C ALA A 192 0.90 4.39 -26.64
N LEU A 193 2.09 4.61 -26.06
CA LEU A 193 2.59 5.91 -25.62
C LEU A 193 3.52 6.58 -26.64
N ALA A 194 3.97 5.84 -27.67
CA ALA A 194 5.02 6.28 -28.60
C ALA A 194 4.68 7.57 -29.38
N ASN A 195 3.39 7.84 -29.59
CA ASN A 195 2.93 8.99 -30.37
C ASN A 195 2.49 10.19 -29.51
N ILE A 196 2.58 10.07 -28.18
CA ILE A 196 2.20 11.16 -27.28
C ILE A 196 3.32 12.20 -27.24
N LYS A 197 2.98 13.46 -27.54
CA LYS A 197 3.92 14.57 -27.64
C LYS A 197 3.42 15.79 -26.89
N ASN A 198 4.35 16.59 -26.39
CA ASN A 198 4.09 17.93 -25.92
C ASN A 198 3.61 18.84 -27.09
N ILE A 199 3.07 20.01 -26.75
CA ILE A 199 2.59 21.00 -27.73
C ILE A 199 3.72 21.41 -28.72
N ASP A 200 4.96 21.43 -28.27
CA ASP A 200 6.14 21.76 -29.10
C ASP A 200 6.65 20.59 -29.96
N GLY A 201 5.94 19.44 -29.95
CA GLY A 201 6.29 18.23 -30.69
C GLY A 201 7.31 17.32 -29.99
N THR A 202 7.81 17.67 -28.82
CA THR A 202 8.74 16.84 -28.04
C THR A 202 8.04 15.55 -27.56
N PRO A 203 8.58 14.33 -27.83
CA PRO A 203 8.01 13.10 -27.33
C PRO A 203 7.98 13.09 -25.80
N ILE A 204 6.87 12.63 -25.21
CA ILE A 204 6.72 12.50 -23.75
C ILE A 204 7.39 11.22 -23.25
N PHE A 205 7.28 10.14 -24.00
CA PHE A 205 7.87 8.84 -23.69
C PHE A 205 8.83 8.39 -24.78
N ASN A 206 9.77 7.52 -24.41
CA ASN A 206 10.65 6.88 -25.38
C ASN A 206 9.84 5.86 -26.19
N SER A 207 10.03 5.87 -27.52
CA SER A 207 9.37 4.92 -28.42
C SER A 207 10.03 3.53 -28.43
N ALA A 208 11.31 3.44 -28.03
CA ALA A 208 12.06 2.19 -27.96
C ALA A 208 12.25 1.75 -26.51
N HIS A 209 12.22 0.44 -26.28
CA HIS A 209 12.58 -0.16 -25.01
C HIS A 209 14.07 0.08 -24.69
N ASP A 210 14.34 0.57 -23.50
CA ASP A 210 15.69 0.81 -22.97
C ASP A 210 16.02 -0.18 -21.86
N PRO A 211 16.86 -1.20 -22.09
CA PRO A 211 17.22 -2.21 -21.10
C PRO A 211 18.02 -1.63 -19.93
N GLU A 212 18.70 -0.49 -20.09
CA GLU A 212 19.45 0.13 -19.01
C GLU A 212 18.53 0.64 -17.89
N ARG A 213 17.25 0.87 -18.16
CA ARG A 213 16.25 1.20 -17.15
C ARG A 213 16.06 0.05 -16.15
N TRP A 214 16.00 -1.19 -16.61
CA TRP A 214 15.92 -2.37 -15.74
C TRP A 214 17.21 -2.54 -14.91
N LYS A 215 18.37 -2.34 -15.52
CA LYS A 215 19.63 -2.40 -14.79
C LYS A 215 19.70 -1.36 -13.67
N ARG A 216 19.33 -0.10 -13.96
CA ARG A 216 19.25 0.95 -12.94
C ARG A 216 18.29 0.62 -11.80
N ALA A 217 17.13 0.02 -12.12
CA ALA A 217 16.18 -0.42 -11.10
C ALA A 217 16.76 -1.54 -10.22
N VAL A 218 17.44 -2.53 -10.83
CA VAL A 218 18.12 -3.62 -10.11
C VAL A 218 19.20 -3.06 -9.21
N ASP A 219 20.07 -2.16 -9.70
CA ASP A 219 21.16 -1.55 -8.94
C ASP A 219 20.58 -0.72 -7.76
N ALA A 220 19.46 -0.01 -7.98
CA ALA A 220 18.80 0.73 -6.92
C ALA A 220 18.19 -0.19 -5.85
N CYS A 221 17.53 -1.28 -6.25
CA CYS A 221 16.99 -2.27 -5.31
C CYS A 221 18.10 -2.95 -4.50
N LYS A 222 19.22 -3.30 -5.17
CA LYS A 222 20.38 -3.87 -4.46
C LYS A 222 20.95 -2.90 -3.42
N LEU A 223 21.11 -1.63 -3.78
CA LEU A 223 21.54 -0.59 -2.84
C LEU A 223 20.62 -0.49 -1.62
N VAL A 224 19.30 -0.55 -1.83
CA VAL A 224 18.33 -0.54 -0.70
C VAL A 224 18.57 -1.73 0.24
N ILE A 225 18.75 -2.93 -0.31
CA ILE A 225 18.96 -4.15 0.49
C ILE A 225 20.26 -4.02 1.29
N ASP A 226 21.36 -3.67 0.61
CA ASP A 226 22.68 -3.54 1.24
C ASP A 226 22.64 -2.49 2.38
N GLU A 227 22.06 -1.31 2.15
CA GLU A 227 21.96 -0.24 3.14
C GLU A 227 20.97 -0.56 4.27
N ALA A 228 19.87 -1.23 3.97
CA ALA A 228 18.90 -1.66 4.96
C ALA A 228 19.49 -2.70 5.91
N GLU A 229 20.16 -3.73 5.38
CA GLU A 229 20.83 -4.76 6.19
C GLU A 229 21.93 -4.13 7.06
N ALA A 230 22.75 -3.23 6.51
CA ALA A 230 23.78 -2.51 7.25
C ALA A 230 23.20 -1.66 8.38
N ALA A 231 21.97 -1.12 8.21
CA ALA A 231 21.26 -0.34 9.21
C ALA A 231 20.44 -1.19 10.21
N GLY A 232 20.50 -2.53 10.10
CA GLY A 232 19.83 -3.47 11.00
C GLY A 232 18.36 -3.74 10.66
N TYR A 233 17.92 -3.40 9.44
CA TYR A 233 16.64 -3.88 8.92
C TYR A 233 16.75 -5.32 8.45
N HIS A 234 15.72 -6.10 8.63
CA HIS A 234 15.65 -7.49 8.21
C HIS A 234 14.20 -7.94 8.11
N LEU A 235 13.94 -9.07 7.45
CA LEU A 235 12.63 -9.69 7.44
C LEU A 235 12.20 -10.05 8.87
N HIS A 236 10.94 -9.85 9.18
CA HIS A 236 10.40 -10.11 10.51
C HIS A 236 10.07 -11.61 10.67
N TYR A 237 10.67 -12.22 11.68
CA TYR A 237 10.46 -13.63 12.01
C TYR A 237 9.97 -13.78 13.45
N GLU A 238 8.92 -14.58 13.61
CA GLU A 238 8.49 -15.14 14.89
C GLU A 238 8.78 -16.64 14.89
N TYR A 239 8.97 -17.21 16.08
CA TYR A 239 9.39 -18.59 16.21
C TYR A 239 8.47 -19.38 17.13
N LEU A 240 8.21 -20.64 16.77
CA LEU A 240 7.57 -21.64 17.61
C LEU A 240 8.50 -22.05 18.77
N ASP A 241 7.95 -22.80 19.76
CA ASP A 241 8.73 -23.24 20.92
C ASP A 241 9.85 -24.23 20.58
N ASN A 242 9.72 -24.94 19.45
CA ASN A 242 10.73 -25.85 18.92
C ASN A 242 11.85 -25.13 18.13
N GLY A 243 11.77 -23.82 17.97
CA GLY A 243 12.74 -23.01 17.23
C GLY A 243 12.48 -22.87 15.73
N ASP A 244 11.45 -23.50 15.18
CA ASP A 244 11.03 -23.32 13.80
C ASP A 244 10.38 -21.96 13.61
N ILE A 245 10.45 -21.40 12.37
CA ILE A 245 9.71 -20.18 12.03
C ILE A 245 8.22 -20.41 12.13
N ASP A 246 7.52 -19.51 12.82
CA ASP A 246 6.07 -19.43 12.79
C ASP A 246 5.63 -18.55 11.61
N PRO A 247 5.20 -19.11 10.48
CA PRO A 247 4.89 -18.32 9.29
C PRO A 247 3.62 -17.47 9.46
N PHE A 248 2.71 -17.87 10.33
CA PHE A 248 1.49 -17.13 10.62
C PHE A 248 1.81 -15.84 11.39
N LEU A 249 2.45 -15.98 12.57
CA LEU A 249 2.80 -14.83 13.38
C LEU A 249 3.86 -13.93 12.71
N SER A 250 4.80 -14.50 11.95
CA SER A 250 5.78 -13.71 11.21
C SER A 250 5.09 -12.75 10.24
N TYR A 251 4.17 -13.24 9.43
CA TYR A 251 3.44 -12.40 8.49
C TYR A 251 2.52 -11.41 9.21
N GLN A 252 1.74 -11.88 10.20
CA GLN A 252 0.85 -10.99 10.96
C GLN A 252 1.64 -9.82 11.59
N ASN A 253 2.73 -10.12 12.26
CA ASN A 253 3.50 -9.12 12.98
C ASN A 253 4.32 -8.21 12.06
N ALA A 254 4.72 -8.68 10.86
CA ALA A 254 5.34 -7.84 9.84
C ALA A 254 4.41 -6.70 9.39
N VAL A 255 3.10 -6.93 9.34
CA VAL A 255 2.11 -5.90 8.96
C VAL A 255 1.54 -5.12 10.16
N MET A 256 1.44 -5.74 11.34
CA MET A 256 0.74 -5.18 12.50
C MET A 256 1.64 -4.47 13.50
N LYS A 257 2.86 -4.96 13.72
CA LYS A 257 3.78 -4.40 14.70
C LYS A 257 4.50 -3.17 14.16
N ARG A 258 4.75 -2.22 15.05
CA ARG A 258 5.61 -1.08 14.78
C ARG A 258 7.09 -1.46 14.91
N TRP A 259 7.94 -0.61 14.40
CA TRP A 259 9.39 -0.76 14.51
C TRP A 259 9.90 -0.80 15.97
N ASN A 260 9.34 -0.03 16.89
CA ASN A 260 9.69 -0.07 18.31
C ASN A 260 9.21 -1.35 19.02
N GLU A 261 8.35 -2.13 18.37
CA GLU A 261 7.92 -3.46 18.78
C GLU A 261 8.74 -4.57 18.09
N ALA A 262 9.97 -4.27 17.72
CA ALA A 262 10.94 -5.15 17.06
C ALA A 262 10.64 -5.52 15.59
N ASN A 263 9.69 -4.83 14.93
CA ASN A 263 9.49 -5.00 13.50
C ASN A 263 10.52 -4.18 12.70
N ARG A 264 11.54 -4.84 12.19
CA ARG A 264 12.63 -4.24 11.41
C ARG A 264 12.43 -4.35 9.90
N GLU A 265 11.27 -4.82 9.44
CA GLU A 265 10.94 -4.94 8.02
C GLU A 265 10.40 -3.63 7.42
N LEU A 266 9.87 -2.74 8.26
CA LEU A 266 9.26 -1.48 7.82
C LEU A 266 10.32 -0.42 7.46
N LEU A 267 10.55 -0.19 6.17
CA LEU A 267 11.55 0.78 5.68
C LEU A 267 11.05 2.22 5.72
N PHE A 268 9.79 2.46 5.39
CA PHE A 268 9.15 3.77 5.42
C PHE A 268 7.65 3.61 5.67
N VAL A 269 7.12 4.35 6.63
CA VAL A 269 5.72 4.25 7.03
C VAL A 269 5.06 5.63 7.07
N ARG A 270 3.81 5.67 6.63
CA ARG A 270 2.94 6.82 6.88
C ARG A 270 2.13 6.54 8.14
N THR A 271 2.31 7.38 9.16
CA THR A 271 1.51 7.33 10.38
C THR A 271 0.18 8.03 10.18
N MET A 272 -0.89 7.49 10.76
CA MET A 272 -2.24 8.04 10.73
C MET A 272 -2.83 8.11 12.12
N ASP A 273 -3.73 9.07 12.33
CA ASP A 273 -4.47 9.18 13.61
C ASP A 273 -5.51 8.08 13.78
N SER A 274 -6.13 7.62 12.69
CA SER A 274 -7.05 6.48 12.73
C SER A 274 -7.23 5.84 11.35
N GLY A 275 -7.14 4.52 11.27
CA GLY A 275 -7.57 3.69 10.14
C GLY A 275 -9.08 3.38 10.15
N GLY A 276 -9.84 3.99 11.04
CA GLY A 276 -11.20 3.58 11.39
C GLY A 276 -12.22 3.58 10.25
N TRP A 277 -11.98 4.31 9.17
CA TRP A 277 -12.83 4.24 7.99
C TRP A 277 -12.60 2.98 7.17
N TYR A 278 -11.34 2.60 6.97
CA TYR A 278 -10.98 1.39 6.23
C TYR A 278 -11.48 0.15 6.99
N ASP A 279 -11.18 0.06 8.28
CA ASP A 279 -11.62 -1.03 9.15
C ASP A 279 -13.15 -1.19 9.09
N LYS A 280 -13.91 -0.10 9.25
CA LYS A 280 -15.37 -0.15 9.17
C LYS A 280 -15.88 -0.66 7.83
N ASN A 281 -15.24 -0.28 6.73
CA ASN A 281 -15.67 -0.66 5.40
C ASN A 281 -15.37 -2.14 5.08
N CYS A 282 -14.28 -2.69 5.62
CA CYS A 282 -13.87 -4.08 5.40
C CYS A 282 -14.54 -5.06 6.38
N ILE A 283 -15.02 -4.57 7.54
CA ILE A 283 -15.59 -5.44 8.56
C ILE A 283 -17.10 -5.56 8.39
N PRO A 284 -17.66 -6.78 8.46
CA PRO A 284 -19.08 -7.01 8.36
C PRO A 284 -19.88 -6.32 9.45
N ARG A 285 -21.13 -5.99 9.12
CA ARG A 285 -22.06 -5.44 10.08
C ARG A 285 -22.42 -6.50 11.12
N GLY A 286 -22.33 -6.13 12.40
CA GLY A 286 -22.68 -7.07 13.48
C GLY A 286 -21.48 -7.52 14.33
N LEU A 287 -20.24 -7.26 13.90
CA LEU A 287 -19.04 -7.62 14.67
C LEU A 287 -18.67 -6.61 15.79
N GLY A 288 -19.58 -5.76 16.20
CA GLY A 288 -19.44 -4.93 17.41
C GLY A 288 -18.59 -3.66 17.30
N ILE A 289 -17.94 -3.42 16.16
CA ILE A 289 -17.07 -2.26 15.89
C ILE A 289 -17.65 -1.30 14.84
N ASN A 290 -18.96 -1.30 14.68
CA ASN A 290 -19.66 -0.51 13.68
C ASN A 290 -19.20 -0.82 12.23
N GLY A 291 -18.89 -2.06 11.92
CA GLY A 291 -18.60 -2.52 10.56
C GLY A 291 -19.81 -2.25 9.64
N VAL A 292 -19.55 -1.95 8.39
CA VAL A 292 -20.59 -1.64 7.39
C VAL A 292 -20.56 -2.61 6.20
N GLY A 293 -19.50 -3.43 6.06
CA GLY A 293 -19.37 -4.43 5.00
C GLY A 293 -19.39 -3.81 3.60
N ALA A 294 -18.77 -2.64 3.44
CA ALA A 294 -18.80 -1.91 2.19
C ALA A 294 -17.85 -2.46 1.12
N ILE A 295 -16.76 -3.08 1.55
CA ILE A 295 -15.72 -3.60 0.68
C ILE A 295 -15.54 -5.08 0.96
N GLY A 296 -15.63 -5.89 -0.10
CA GLY A 296 -15.29 -7.31 -0.07
C GLY A 296 -14.05 -7.59 -0.91
N ILE A 297 -13.51 -8.78 -0.75
CA ILE A 297 -12.45 -9.30 -1.62
C ILE A 297 -13.07 -9.99 -2.84
N THR A 298 -12.35 -9.97 -3.96
CA THR A 298 -12.78 -10.70 -5.15
C THR A 298 -12.48 -12.18 -5.03
N GLN A 299 -13.24 -13.02 -5.77
CA GLN A 299 -12.93 -14.44 -5.86
C GLN A 299 -11.55 -14.67 -6.51
N SER A 300 -11.15 -13.82 -7.46
CA SER A 300 -9.82 -13.87 -8.07
C SER A 300 -8.69 -13.77 -7.04
N LEU A 301 -8.84 -12.89 -6.04
CA LEU A 301 -7.86 -12.80 -4.95
C LEU A 301 -7.89 -14.03 -4.06
N VAL A 302 -9.07 -14.56 -3.70
CA VAL A 302 -9.21 -15.81 -2.93
C VAL A 302 -8.51 -16.97 -3.64
N ASP A 303 -8.68 -17.08 -4.96
CA ASP A 303 -8.07 -18.13 -5.79
C ASP A 303 -6.56 -17.98 -5.95
N ALA A 304 -6.04 -16.78 -5.79
CA ALA A 304 -4.60 -16.50 -5.89
C ALA A 304 -3.79 -17.00 -4.68
N PHE A 305 -4.42 -17.12 -3.51
CA PHE A 305 -3.75 -17.68 -2.33
C PHE A 305 -3.47 -19.18 -2.50
N PHE A 306 -2.29 -19.61 -2.07
CA PHE A 306 -1.90 -21.00 -2.14
C PHE A 306 -2.60 -21.87 -1.07
N MET A 307 -2.60 -23.17 -1.30
CA MET A 307 -2.92 -24.15 -0.29
C MET A 307 -1.74 -24.36 0.66
N ARG A 308 -1.98 -24.97 1.81
CA ARG A 308 -0.94 -25.29 2.82
C ARG A 308 0.22 -26.12 2.24
N ASN A 309 -0.06 -26.97 1.25
CA ASN A 309 0.95 -27.76 0.56
C ASN A 309 1.73 -27.00 -0.53
N GLY A 310 1.52 -25.68 -0.67
CA GLY A 310 2.20 -24.82 -1.65
C GLY A 310 1.65 -24.92 -3.08
N GLN A 311 0.57 -25.65 -3.31
CA GLN A 311 -0.07 -25.73 -4.62
C GLN A 311 -1.09 -24.62 -4.83
N ARG A 312 -1.26 -24.17 -6.07
CA ARG A 312 -2.36 -23.25 -6.43
C ARG A 312 -3.67 -24.03 -6.44
N PRO A 313 -4.75 -23.54 -5.83
CA PRO A 313 -6.04 -24.21 -5.86
C PRO A 313 -6.64 -24.24 -7.28
N ILE A 314 -6.46 -23.16 -8.04
CA ILE A 314 -7.01 -23.01 -9.39
C ILE A 314 -5.86 -22.84 -10.37
N ILE A 315 -5.88 -23.62 -11.46
CA ILE A 315 -4.85 -23.63 -12.51
C ILE A 315 -5.33 -23.00 -13.83
N GLY A 316 -6.50 -22.41 -13.84
CA GLY A 316 -7.11 -21.74 -14.97
C GLY A 316 -8.63 -21.78 -14.93
N TYR A 317 -9.27 -21.35 -16.01
CA TYR A 317 -10.72 -21.33 -16.14
C TYR A 317 -11.16 -22.00 -17.43
N ASN A 318 -12.33 -22.61 -17.41
CA ASN A 318 -13.00 -23.17 -18.58
C ASN A 318 -13.63 -22.02 -19.41
N SER A 319 -14.09 -22.36 -20.62
CA SER A 319 -14.75 -21.38 -21.50
C SER A 319 -16.06 -20.81 -20.96
N ASP A 320 -16.69 -21.50 -20.02
CA ASP A 320 -17.90 -21.08 -19.32
C ASP A 320 -17.61 -20.25 -18.05
N GLY A 321 -16.31 -19.98 -17.77
CA GLY A 321 -15.88 -19.25 -16.57
C GLY A 321 -15.73 -20.10 -15.31
N SER A 322 -16.06 -21.39 -15.34
CA SER A 322 -15.87 -22.28 -14.20
C SER A 322 -14.37 -22.53 -13.96
N PRO A 323 -13.94 -22.62 -12.67
CA PRO A 323 -12.54 -22.85 -12.34
C PRO A 323 -12.06 -24.25 -12.69
N LYS A 324 -10.80 -24.35 -13.14
CA LYS A 324 -10.08 -25.63 -13.26
C LYS A 324 -9.34 -25.88 -11.96
N VAL A 325 -9.94 -26.72 -11.13
CA VAL A 325 -9.35 -27.13 -9.85
C VAL A 325 -8.07 -27.93 -10.10
N ASN A 326 -7.01 -27.57 -9.37
CA ASN A 326 -5.76 -28.32 -9.39
C ASN A 326 -5.95 -29.65 -8.62
N PRO A 327 -5.78 -30.81 -9.25
CA PRO A 327 -5.96 -32.09 -8.60
C PRO A 327 -4.95 -32.36 -7.45
N ASP A 328 -3.80 -31.67 -7.46
CA ASP A 328 -2.73 -31.85 -6.48
C ASP A 328 -2.86 -30.87 -5.27
N ALA A 329 -3.89 -30.01 -5.30
CA ALA A 329 -4.01 -28.91 -4.36
C ALA A 329 -4.76 -29.24 -3.06
N ASN A 330 -5.35 -30.43 -2.91
CA ASN A 330 -6.26 -30.75 -1.78
C ASN A 330 -7.36 -29.69 -1.58
N TYR A 331 -7.89 -29.15 -2.68
CA TYR A 331 -8.87 -28.07 -2.71
C TYR A 331 -10.25 -28.57 -3.15
N SER A 332 -11.31 -28.01 -2.60
CA SER A 332 -12.68 -28.30 -3.01
C SER A 332 -13.56 -27.06 -2.95
N GLU A 333 -14.35 -26.85 -3.99
CA GLU A 333 -15.40 -25.81 -4.03
C GLU A 333 -16.74 -26.29 -3.51
N THR A 334 -16.81 -27.47 -2.90
CA THR A 334 -18.07 -28.01 -2.40
C THR A 334 -17.89 -28.63 -1.04
N GLY A 335 -18.94 -28.56 -0.21
CA GLY A 335 -19.01 -29.17 1.11
C GLY A 335 -18.39 -28.33 2.21
N PHE A 336 -18.44 -28.84 3.43
CA PHE A 336 -18.05 -28.17 4.65
C PHE A 336 -17.00 -28.98 5.41
N SER A 337 -16.16 -28.27 6.19
CA SER A 337 -15.20 -28.88 7.09
C SER A 337 -15.94 -29.64 8.23
N THR A 338 -15.38 -30.77 8.63
CA THR A 338 -15.79 -31.49 9.83
C THR A 338 -14.76 -31.36 10.96
N GLN A 339 -13.65 -30.69 10.70
CA GLN A 339 -12.53 -30.59 11.62
C GLN A 339 -12.09 -29.11 11.76
N LYS A 340 -11.46 -28.84 12.90
CA LYS A 340 -10.79 -27.55 13.13
C LYS A 340 -9.37 -27.58 12.58
N GLU A 341 -8.91 -26.42 12.08
CA GLU A 341 -7.52 -26.21 11.67
C GLU A 341 -6.90 -25.09 12.49
N THR A 342 -5.63 -25.27 12.84
CA THR A 342 -4.83 -24.28 13.56
C THR A 342 -3.51 -24.06 12.84
N TYR A 343 -2.91 -22.89 13.05
CA TYR A 343 -1.57 -22.59 12.53
C TYR A 343 -0.59 -22.36 13.66
N SER A 344 -0.74 -21.26 14.39
CA SER A 344 0.17 -20.89 15.46
C SER A 344 -0.41 -21.26 16.82
N THR A 345 0.35 -21.96 17.65
CA THR A 345 -0.01 -22.20 19.05
C THR A 345 0.19 -20.98 19.94
N LYS A 346 0.90 -19.96 19.43
CA LYS A 346 1.20 -18.72 20.14
C LYS A 346 0.26 -17.57 19.76
N TRP A 347 -0.50 -17.75 18.68
CA TRP A 347 -1.40 -16.71 18.21
C TRP A 347 -2.57 -16.55 19.18
N GLN A 348 -2.73 -15.33 19.66
CA GLN A 348 -3.78 -14.99 20.61
C GLN A 348 -4.38 -13.64 20.23
N TYR A 349 -5.70 -13.58 20.20
CA TYR A 349 -6.42 -12.32 20.08
C TYR A 349 -6.52 -11.66 21.46
N GLY A 350 -6.11 -10.40 21.52
CA GLY A 350 -6.21 -9.59 22.73
C GLY A 350 -5.09 -9.81 23.73
N SER A 351 -4.93 -8.81 24.60
CA SER A 351 -3.86 -8.73 25.59
C SER A 351 -4.26 -9.21 26.97
N SER A 352 -5.55 -9.47 27.22
CA SER A 352 -6.07 -9.88 28.53
C SER A 352 -6.64 -11.29 28.50
N GLU A 353 -6.52 -11.98 29.63
CA GLU A 353 -7.06 -13.34 29.78
C GLU A 353 -8.58 -13.41 29.56
N GLY A 354 -9.31 -12.32 29.87
CA GLY A 354 -10.75 -12.24 29.63
C GLY A 354 -11.16 -12.03 28.18
N ASP A 355 -10.21 -11.63 27.32
CA ASP A 355 -10.43 -11.44 25.90
C ASP A 355 -10.03 -12.68 25.07
N ARG A 356 -9.40 -13.67 25.71
CA ARG A 356 -8.95 -14.90 25.07
C ARG A 356 -10.10 -15.90 24.94
N ASN A 357 -10.21 -16.52 23.78
CA ASN A 357 -11.05 -17.68 23.57
C ASN A 357 -10.16 -18.93 23.52
N LYS A 358 -10.68 -20.06 23.97
CA LYS A 358 -10.02 -21.38 23.85
C LYS A 358 -9.72 -21.78 22.40
N ASP A 359 -10.39 -21.14 21.44
CA ASP A 359 -10.28 -21.41 20.02
C ASP A 359 -9.54 -20.28 19.26
N GLU A 360 -8.77 -19.43 19.97
CA GLU A 360 -8.08 -18.27 19.40
C GLU A 360 -7.16 -18.58 18.22
N ASN A 361 -6.47 -19.71 18.27
CA ASN A 361 -5.58 -20.17 17.22
C ASN A 361 -6.28 -20.99 16.12
N VAL A 362 -7.61 -21.15 16.21
CA VAL A 362 -8.40 -21.82 15.20
C VAL A 362 -8.65 -20.90 14.02
N VAL A 363 -8.15 -21.28 12.86
CA VAL A 363 -8.35 -20.54 11.58
C VAL A 363 -9.48 -21.10 10.76
N VAL A 364 -9.83 -22.39 10.95
CA VAL A 364 -10.99 -23.08 10.36
C VAL A 364 -11.74 -23.77 11.48
N ASP A 365 -13.04 -23.52 11.61
CA ASP A 365 -13.92 -24.28 12.50
C ASP A 365 -14.71 -25.35 11.72
N ALA A 366 -15.38 -26.25 12.43
CA ALA A 366 -16.35 -27.15 11.81
C ALA A 366 -17.44 -26.34 11.11
N ASN A 367 -17.93 -26.84 9.98
CA ASN A 367 -18.87 -26.16 9.08
C ASN A 367 -18.32 -24.99 8.26
N THR A 368 -17.01 -24.72 8.30
CA THR A 368 -16.38 -23.82 7.34
C THR A 368 -16.44 -24.41 5.93
N TYR A 369 -16.80 -23.60 4.94
CA TYR A 369 -16.86 -24.04 3.55
C TYR A 369 -15.47 -24.47 3.05
N LYS A 370 -15.37 -25.60 2.36
CA LYS A 370 -14.09 -26.24 2.07
C LYS A 370 -13.14 -25.40 1.24
N MET A 371 -13.64 -24.47 0.43
CA MET A 371 -12.78 -23.56 -0.33
C MET A 371 -11.88 -22.66 0.56
N TYR A 372 -12.22 -22.49 1.83
CA TYR A 372 -11.44 -21.71 2.80
C TYR A 372 -10.55 -22.58 3.70
N CYS A 373 -10.61 -23.90 3.55
CA CYS A 373 -9.84 -24.85 4.36
C CYS A 373 -8.45 -25.11 3.75
N ASP A 374 -7.51 -25.54 4.58
CA ASP A 374 -6.16 -25.95 4.18
C ASP A 374 -5.39 -24.90 3.35
N ARG A 375 -5.63 -23.63 3.63
CA ARG A 375 -4.99 -22.51 2.92
C ARG A 375 -3.68 -22.11 3.61
N GLU A 376 -2.82 -21.38 2.89
CA GLU A 376 -1.59 -20.82 3.44
C GLU A 376 -1.85 -19.81 4.57
N PRO A 377 -0.89 -19.53 5.48
CA PRO A 377 -1.08 -18.61 6.61
C PRO A 377 -1.55 -17.22 6.23
N ARG A 378 -1.05 -16.65 5.13
CA ARG A 378 -1.43 -15.32 4.65
C ARG A 378 -2.91 -15.20 4.36
N PHE A 379 -3.54 -16.26 3.90
CA PHE A 379 -4.98 -16.27 3.66
C PHE A 379 -5.76 -15.94 4.92
N TYR A 380 -5.52 -16.64 6.01
CA TYR A 380 -6.28 -16.46 7.26
C TYR A 380 -6.00 -15.15 7.99
N ILE A 381 -4.92 -14.46 7.65
CA ILE A 381 -4.59 -13.14 8.18
C ILE A 381 -5.25 -12.03 7.35
N SER A 382 -5.32 -12.21 6.03
CA SER A 382 -5.80 -11.19 5.09
C SER A 382 -7.28 -11.32 4.76
N VAL A 383 -7.87 -12.51 4.90
CA VAL A 383 -9.24 -12.85 4.46
C VAL A 383 -10.09 -13.24 5.63
N LEU A 384 -11.17 -12.51 5.85
CA LEU A 384 -12.22 -12.87 6.80
C LEU A 384 -13.30 -13.67 6.05
N HIS A 385 -13.53 -14.91 6.50
CA HIS A 385 -14.51 -15.82 5.92
C HIS A 385 -15.53 -16.29 6.94
N ASN A 386 -16.61 -16.92 6.48
CA ASN A 386 -17.64 -17.47 7.36
C ASN A 386 -17.06 -18.50 8.34
N GLU A 387 -17.57 -18.56 9.56
CA GLU A 387 -17.12 -19.42 10.66
C GLU A 387 -15.69 -19.12 11.17
N GLN A 388 -15.08 -18.00 10.79
CA GLN A 388 -13.82 -17.55 11.36
C GLN A 388 -14.06 -16.76 12.65
N TRP A 389 -13.27 -17.06 13.70
CA TRP A 389 -13.29 -16.25 14.93
C TRP A 389 -12.88 -14.80 14.66
N HIS A 390 -13.65 -13.86 15.19
CA HIS A 390 -13.36 -12.44 15.09
C HIS A 390 -13.33 -11.75 16.46
N ILE A 391 -12.22 -11.04 16.75
CA ILE A 391 -11.99 -10.37 18.03
C ILE A 391 -13.05 -9.31 18.36
N GLY A 392 -13.48 -8.52 17.38
CA GLY A 392 -14.48 -7.45 17.58
C GLY A 392 -15.85 -7.99 17.98
N GLY A 393 -16.24 -9.14 17.44
CA GLY A 393 -17.50 -9.81 17.78
C GLY A 393 -17.37 -10.79 18.93
N LYS A 394 -16.15 -11.19 19.30
CA LYS A 394 -15.83 -12.27 20.28
C LYS A 394 -16.60 -13.57 20.00
N ARG A 395 -16.76 -13.88 18.71
CA ARG A 395 -17.48 -15.05 18.19
C ARG A 395 -17.05 -15.37 16.77
N ASN A 396 -17.47 -16.52 16.25
CA ASN A 396 -17.35 -16.81 14.84
C ASN A 396 -18.25 -15.90 14.01
N THR A 397 -17.83 -15.61 12.78
CA THR A 397 -18.59 -14.82 11.82
C THR A 397 -19.73 -15.65 11.21
N ASP A 398 -20.89 -15.01 11.01
CA ASP A 398 -22.12 -15.64 10.51
C ASP A 398 -22.55 -14.90 9.22
N PHE A 399 -21.99 -15.27 8.04
CA PHE A 399 -22.27 -14.64 6.73
C PHE A 399 -23.38 -15.33 5.92
N TYR A 400 -24.09 -16.27 6.49
CA TYR A 400 -25.17 -16.96 5.81
C TYR A 400 -26.51 -16.21 5.97
N MET A 401 -27.53 -16.63 5.21
CA MET A 401 -28.88 -16.08 5.30
C MET A 401 -29.39 -16.17 6.74
N ASP A 402 -29.89 -15.06 7.26
CA ASP A 402 -30.29 -14.88 8.66
C ASP A 402 -29.12 -14.85 9.68
N GLY A 403 -27.88 -14.92 9.21
CA GLY A 403 -26.69 -14.76 10.04
C GLY A 403 -26.54 -13.32 10.56
N LYS A 404 -25.88 -13.16 11.71
CA LYS A 404 -25.72 -11.87 12.41
C LYS A 404 -24.87 -10.86 11.62
N ASP A 405 -24.01 -11.35 10.74
CA ASP A 405 -23.03 -10.56 10.00
C ASP A 405 -23.45 -10.31 8.54
N LEU A 406 -24.59 -10.85 8.13
CA LEU A 406 -25.12 -10.57 6.80
C LEU A 406 -25.52 -9.08 6.72
N SER A 407 -24.91 -8.36 5.79
CA SER A 407 -25.30 -6.98 5.53
C SER A 407 -26.73 -6.94 4.97
N LEU A 408 -27.55 -6.02 5.45
CA LEU A 408 -28.90 -5.79 4.90
C LEU A 408 -28.87 -5.42 3.41
N ILE A 409 -27.73 -5.00 2.88
CA ILE A 409 -27.53 -4.69 1.46
C ILE A 409 -27.52 -5.99 0.62
N HIS A 410 -27.15 -7.11 1.18
CA HIS A 410 -27.20 -8.43 0.51
C HIS A 410 -28.57 -9.10 0.60
N ILE A 411 -29.50 -8.60 1.43
CA ILE A 411 -30.86 -9.16 1.57
C ILE A 411 -31.79 -8.67 0.43
N SER A 412 -31.41 -7.64 -0.29
CA SER A 412 -32.24 -7.02 -1.34
C SER A 412 -31.98 -7.57 -2.75
N GLU A 413 -31.13 -8.57 -2.93
CA GLU A 413 -30.97 -9.23 -4.22
C GLU A 413 -31.72 -10.57 -4.24
N PRO A 414 -32.62 -10.78 -5.26
CA PRO A 414 -33.30 -12.06 -5.44
C PRO A 414 -32.39 -13.18 -5.92
#